data_d4675a00d68a1a56ca279f12b3a3c9cd
#
_entry.id   d4675a00d68a1a56ca279f12b3a3c9cd
#
_cell.length_a   1.000
_cell.length_b   1.000
_cell.length_c   1.000
_cell.angle_alpha   90.00
_cell.angle_beta   90.00
_cell.angle_gamma   90.00
#
_symmetry.space_group_name_H-M   'P 1'
#
loop_
_entity.id
_entity.type
_entity.pdbx_description
1 polymer ?
#
loop_
_entity_poly.entity_id
_entity_poly.type
_entity_poly.pdbx_seq_one_letter_code
_entity_poly.pdbx_strand_id
1 'polypeptide(L)'
;MKKLILYTLILLLMSCRSTQEVDTSVYMDAKQPVDKRVEALLAQMTLEEKVGQMDMVTVWDKEAIFKNGYYDFGAWLADLEPEECNQLQKLSEQTRLKIPYLIGMDAAHGYAMLTGRTIFPTSISMAATFNRELIYRTTSKAGEEIRSSGIHLSLIHI
;
A
#
# COMPACT_ATOMS: atom_id res chain seq x y z
N MET A 1 30.94 -14.04 -41.46
CA MET A 1 30.00 -12.90 -41.53
C MET A 1 28.53 -13.36 -41.46
N LYS A 2 28.03 -14.26 -42.31
CA LYS A 2 26.58 -14.66 -42.30
C LYS A 2 26.09 -15.22 -40.98
N LYS A 3 26.90 -16.04 -40.26
CA LYS A 3 26.52 -16.59 -38.95
C LYS A 3 26.45 -15.50 -37.86
N LEU A 4 27.32 -14.49 -37.89
CA LEU A 4 27.31 -13.40 -36.92
C LEU A 4 26.04 -12.51 -37.09
N ILE A 5 25.66 -12.24 -38.34
CA ILE A 5 24.44 -11.47 -38.67
C ILE A 5 23.19 -12.24 -38.20
N LEU A 6 23.18 -13.57 -38.31
CA LEU A 6 22.07 -14.38 -37.84
C LEU A 6 21.94 -14.35 -36.30
N TYR A 7 23.05 -14.41 -35.56
CA TYR A 7 23.05 -14.30 -34.11
C TYR A 7 22.62 -12.91 -33.61
N THR A 8 23.05 -11.84 -34.29
CA THR A 8 22.60 -10.47 -33.94
C THR A 8 21.10 -10.28 -34.22
N LEU A 9 20.59 -10.87 -35.29
CA LEU A 9 19.17 -10.81 -35.63
C LEU A 9 18.32 -11.59 -34.60
N ILE A 10 18.77 -12.77 -34.15
CA ILE A 10 18.11 -13.55 -33.11
C ILE A 10 18.11 -12.83 -31.76
N LEU A 11 19.22 -12.18 -31.38
CA LEU A 11 19.32 -11.36 -30.18
C LEU A 11 18.39 -10.14 -30.23
N LEU A 12 18.24 -9.49 -31.38
CA LEU A 12 17.31 -8.38 -31.59
C LEU A 12 15.82 -8.85 -31.48
N LEU A 13 15.51 -10.03 -31.97
CA LEU A 13 14.14 -10.59 -31.86
C LEU A 13 13.78 -11.02 -30.44
N MET A 14 14.75 -11.41 -29.61
CA MET A 14 14.53 -11.75 -28.20
C MET A 14 14.43 -10.49 -27.30
N SER A 15 14.85 -9.32 -27.80
CA SER A 15 14.77 -8.06 -27.05
C SER A 15 13.40 -7.36 -27.11
N CYS A 16 12.48 -7.89 -27.93
CA CYS A 16 11.11 -7.38 -27.94
C CYS A 16 10.32 -7.95 -26.76
N ARG A 17 10.62 -7.46 -25.55
CA ARG A 17 9.72 -7.57 -24.41
C ARG A 17 8.52 -6.68 -24.75
N SER A 18 7.46 -7.26 -25.30
CA SER A 18 6.20 -6.54 -25.46
C SER A 18 5.76 -6.12 -24.07
N THR A 19 5.85 -4.84 -23.78
CA THR A 19 5.10 -4.26 -22.65
C THR A 19 3.64 -4.42 -23.01
N GLN A 20 3.04 -5.51 -22.55
CA GLN A 20 1.62 -5.76 -22.72
C GLN A 20 0.90 -4.59 -22.06
N GLU A 21 0.13 -3.85 -22.85
CA GLU A 21 -0.66 -2.73 -22.34
C GLU A 21 -1.65 -3.24 -21.30
N VAL A 22 -1.70 -2.59 -20.15
CA VAL A 22 -2.54 -3.02 -19.03
C VAL A 22 -3.96 -2.55 -19.29
N ASP A 23 -4.91 -3.49 -19.34
CA ASP A 23 -6.33 -3.16 -19.41
C ASP A 23 -6.87 -2.81 -18.00
N THR A 24 -7.04 -1.51 -17.75
CA THR A 24 -7.55 -0.98 -16.48
C THR A 24 -9.07 -0.91 -16.44
N SER A 25 -9.77 -1.18 -17.53
CA SER A 25 -11.21 -0.89 -17.73
C SER A 25 -12.12 -1.58 -16.71
N VAL A 26 -11.73 -2.76 -16.23
CA VAL A 26 -12.55 -3.54 -15.28
C VAL A 26 -12.08 -3.30 -13.84
N TYR A 27 -10.79 -3.50 -13.54
CA TYR A 27 -10.36 -3.47 -12.15
C TYR A 27 -10.32 -2.05 -11.53
N MET A 28 -10.19 -1.01 -12.34
CA MET A 28 -10.25 0.38 -11.87
C MET A 28 -11.69 0.92 -11.79
N ASP A 29 -12.66 0.26 -12.41
CA ASP A 29 -14.07 0.68 -12.34
C ASP A 29 -14.70 0.24 -11.01
N ALA A 30 -14.90 1.19 -10.10
CA ALA A 30 -15.50 0.95 -8.78
C ALA A 30 -16.97 0.45 -8.86
N LYS A 31 -17.64 0.54 -10.01
CA LYS A 31 -19.02 0.05 -10.21
C LYS A 31 -19.06 -1.46 -10.48
N GLN A 32 -17.92 -2.06 -10.87
CA GLN A 32 -17.85 -3.49 -11.09
C GLN A 32 -17.83 -4.25 -9.75
N PRO A 33 -18.40 -5.46 -9.68
CA PRO A 33 -18.29 -6.33 -8.52
C PRO A 33 -16.84 -6.58 -8.14
N VAL A 34 -16.55 -6.63 -6.83
CA VAL A 34 -15.17 -6.80 -6.30
C VAL A 34 -14.50 -8.02 -6.91
N ASP A 35 -15.16 -9.16 -6.95
CA ASP A 35 -14.59 -10.41 -7.49
C ASP A 35 -14.15 -10.25 -8.94
N LYS A 36 -14.97 -9.61 -9.78
CA LYS A 36 -14.59 -9.33 -11.18
C LYS A 36 -13.38 -8.43 -11.29
N ARG A 37 -13.29 -7.43 -10.43
CA ARG A 37 -12.15 -6.52 -10.38
C ARG A 37 -10.88 -7.24 -9.98
N VAL A 38 -10.96 -8.10 -8.97
CA VAL A 38 -9.85 -8.91 -8.48
C VAL A 38 -9.38 -9.90 -9.57
N GLU A 39 -10.28 -10.62 -10.19
CA GLU A 39 -9.95 -11.56 -11.28
C GLU A 39 -9.28 -10.86 -12.46
N ALA A 40 -9.83 -9.72 -12.90
CA ALA A 40 -9.27 -8.93 -14.01
C ALA A 40 -7.86 -8.40 -13.69
N LEU A 41 -7.61 -8.00 -12.45
CA LEU A 41 -6.30 -7.56 -11.99
C LEU A 41 -5.31 -8.73 -11.93
N LEU A 42 -5.67 -9.83 -11.25
CA LEU A 42 -4.83 -11.01 -11.08
C LEU A 42 -4.42 -11.64 -12.42
N ALA A 43 -5.31 -11.60 -13.43
CA ALA A 43 -5.01 -12.12 -14.77
C ALA A 43 -3.89 -11.33 -15.48
N GLN A 44 -3.66 -10.07 -15.11
CA GLN A 44 -2.66 -9.19 -15.72
C GLN A 44 -1.36 -9.11 -14.92
N MET A 45 -1.36 -9.57 -13.67
CA MET A 45 -0.20 -9.52 -12.78
C MET A 45 0.84 -10.56 -13.14
N THR A 46 2.11 -10.15 -13.14
CA THR A 46 3.24 -11.09 -13.15
C THR A 46 3.37 -11.79 -11.81
N LEU A 47 4.22 -12.82 -11.75
CA LEU A 47 4.49 -13.51 -10.49
C LEU A 47 5.14 -12.57 -9.47
N GLU A 48 6.09 -11.75 -9.92
CA GLU A 48 6.80 -10.77 -9.10
C GLU A 48 5.83 -9.75 -8.50
N GLU A 49 4.90 -9.23 -9.29
CA GLU A 49 3.87 -8.29 -8.82
C GLU A 49 2.93 -8.95 -7.81
N LYS A 50 2.55 -10.22 -8.01
CA LYS A 50 1.74 -10.96 -7.04
C LYS A 50 2.47 -11.14 -5.71
N VAL A 51 3.75 -11.49 -5.74
CA VAL A 51 4.58 -11.62 -4.54
C VAL A 51 4.73 -10.26 -3.85
N GLY A 52 5.03 -9.21 -4.62
CA GLY A 52 5.15 -7.85 -4.08
C GLY A 52 3.87 -7.37 -3.39
N GLN A 53 2.68 -7.68 -3.93
CA GLN A 53 1.41 -7.32 -3.28
C GLN A 53 1.17 -8.02 -1.94
N MET A 54 1.86 -9.13 -1.65
CA MET A 54 1.81 -9.82 -0.36
C MET A 54 2.84 -9.28 0.65
N ASP A 55 3.71 -8.38 0.23
CA ASP A 55 4.77 -7.82 1.06
C ASP A 55 4.35 -6.50 1.70
N MET A 56 4.67 -6.35 3.00
CA MET A 56 4.53 -5.10 3.74
C MET A 56 5.92 -4.66 4.19
N VAL A 57 6.35 -3.51 3.72
CA VAL A 57 7.68 -2.99 4.00
C VAL A 57 7.64 -1.95 5.10
N THR A 58 8.53 -2.08 6.08
CA THR A 58 8.77 -1.06 7.10
C THR A 58 9.96 -0.21 6.68
N VAL A 59 9.76 1.09 6.58
CA VAL A 59 10.84 2.02 6.26
C VAL A 59 10.91 3.10 7.32
N TRP A 60 12.05 3.18 8.00
CA TRP A 60 12.34 4.19 9.02
C TRP A 60 12.89 5.48 8.41
N ASP A 61 13.55 5.39 7.26
CA ASP A 61 14.07 6.53 6.52
C ASP A 61 13.05 7.00 5.47
N LYS A 62 12.26 8.00 5.84
CA LYS A 62 11.24 8.58 4.97
C LYS A 62 11.83 9.19 3.70
N GLU A 63 13.01 9.79 3.77
CA GLU A 63 13.66 10.38 2.60
C GLU A 63 14.02 9.31 1.56
N ALA A 64 14.43 8.13 2.03
CA ALA A 64 14.74 7.01 1.15
C ALA A 64 13.51 6.54 0.35
N ILE A 65 12.32 6.53 0.97
CA ILE A 65 11.07 6.18 0.29
C ILE A 65 10.85 7.07 -0.93
N PHE A 66 10.90 8.38 -0.72
CA PHE A 66 10.57 9.35 -1.78
C PHE A 66 11.70 9.57 -2.78
N LYS A 67 12.95 9.32 -2.39
CA LYS A 67 14.13 9.49 -3.24
C LYS A 67 14.30 8.38 -4.26
N ASN A 68 13.97 7.14 -3.90
CA ASN A 68 14.21 5.97 -4.76
C ASN A 68 13.07 5.69 -5.75
N GLY A 69 11.97 6.42 -5.68
CA GLY A 69 10.85 6.29 -6.60
C GLY A 69 9.79 5.28 -6.14
N TYR A 70 9.10 4.66 -7.09
CA TYR A 70 8.03 3.71 -6.80
C TYR A 70 8.54 2.29 -6.54
N TYR A 71 7.70 1.50 -5.87
CA TYR A 71 7.97 0.11 -5.53
C TYR A 71 6.73 -0.75 -5.76
N ASP A 72 6.93 -2.01 -6.17
CA ASP A 72 5.84 -2.98 -6.41
C ASP A 72 5.45 -3.75 -5.14
N PHE A 73 5.44 -3.08 -3.97
CA PHE A 73 4.93 -3.63 -2.72
C PHE A 73 3.45 -3.36 -2.56
N GLY A 74 2.76 -4.23 -1.81
CA GLY A 74 1.34 -4.07 -1.52
C GLY A 74 1.05 -3.09 -0.38
N ALA A 75 1.94 -3.03 0.61
CA ALA A 75 1.70 -2.26 1.82
C ALA A 75 2.97 -1.63 2.40
N TRP A 76 2.76 -0.56 3.18
CA TRP A 76 3.78 0.15 3.93
C TRP A 76 3.40 0.21 5.40
N LEU A 77 4.36 -0.07 6.28
CA LEU A 77 4.26 0.23 7.70
C LEU A 77 5.15 1.44 7.99
N ALA A 78 4.54 2.60 8.18
CA ALA A 78 5.29 3.84 8.37
C ALA A 78 4.45 4.91 9.08
N ASP A 79 5.13 5.73 9.89
CA ASP A 79 4.54 6.89 10.56
C ASP A 79 4.58 8.09 9.62
N LEU A 80 3.54 8.24 8.81
CA LEU A 80 3.45 9.24 7.76
C LEU A 80 2.43 10.33 8.11
N GLU A 81 2.79 11.58 7.85
CA GLU A 81 1.83 12.69 7.84
C GLU A 81 0.88 12.59 6.64
N PRO A 82 -0.30 13.21 6.65
CA PRO A 82 -1.27 13.12 5.57
C PRO A 82 -0.70 13.49 4.20
N GLU A 83 0.17 14.49 4.13
CA GLU A 83 0.84 14.92 2.92
C GLU A 83 1.80 13.86 2.39
N GLU A 84 2.52 13.17 3.29
CA GLU A 84 3.41 12.07 2.96
C GLU A 84 2.62 10.86 2.46
N CYS A 85 1.47 10.54 3.08
CA CYS A 85 0.55 9.51 2.60
C CYS A 85 0.08 9.81 1.17
N ASN A 86 -0.28 11.06 0.88
CA ASN A 86 -0.70 11.47 -0.46
C ASN A 86 0.45 11.38 -1.48
N GLN A 87 1.67 11.73 -1.07
CA GLN A 87 2.85 11.59 -1.94
C GLN A 87 3.14 10.11 -2.23
N LEU A 88 3.03 9.24 -1.22
CA LEU A 88 3.22 7.81 -1.38
C LEU A 88 2.19 7.21 -2.36
N GLN A 89 0.92 7.61 -2.25
CA GLN A 89 -0.11 7.18 -3.22
C GLN A 89 0.19 7.64 -4.65
N LYS A 90 0.76 8.83 -4.85
CA LYS A 90 1.20 9.27 -6.19
C LYS A 90 2.33 8.41 -6.75
N LEU A 91 3.18 7.82 -5.91
CA LEU A 91 4.19 6.86 -6.39
C LEU A 91 3.54 5.59 -6.93
N SER A 92 2.45 5.10 -6.34
CA SER A 92 1.73 3.94 -6.84
C SER A 92 1.20 4.14 -8.28
N GLU A 93 0.85 5.38 -8.64
CA GLU A 93 0.38 5.72 -9.99
C GLU A 93 1.46 5.53 -11.06
N GLN A 94 2.74 5.47 -10.67
CA GLN A 94 3.88 5.24 -11.56
C GLN A 94 4.16 3.76 -11.78
N THR A 95 3.58 2.86 -10.97
CA THR A 95 3.68 1.42 -11.18
C THR A 95 2.86 0.99 -12.39
N ARG A 96 3.20 -0.16 -12.96
CA ARG A 96 2.52 -0.68 -14.15
C ARG A 96 1.01 -0.88 -13.94
N LEU A 97 0.63 -1.40 -12.79
CA LEU A 97 -0.76 -1.73 -12.45
C LEU A 97 -1.48 -0.61 -11.69
N LYS A 98 -0.77 0.39 -11.21
CA LYS A 98 -1.32 1.54 -10.46
C LYS A 98 -2.17 1.14 -9.26
N ILE A 99 -1.79 0.06 -8.56
CA ILE A 99 -2.49 -0.41 -7.38
C ILE A 99 -2.15 0.53 -6.22
N PRO A 100 -3.13 1.17 -5.56
CA PRO A 100 -2.87 2.01 -4.40
C PRO A 100 -2.26 1.21 -3.25
N TYR A 101 -1.29 1.80 -2.53
CA TYR A 101 -0.69 1.16 -1.38
C TYR A 101 -1.65 1.07 -0.18
N LEU A 102 -1.61 -0.03 0.54
CA LEU A 102 -2.11 -0.06 1.92
C LEU A 102 -1.06 0.58 2.82
N ILE A 103 -1.49 1.54 3.65
CA ILE A 103 -0.61 2.18 4.62
C ILE A 103 -1.08 1.78 6.00
N GLY A 104 -0.20 1.15 6.77
CA GLY A 104 -0.41 0.71 8.12
C GLY A 104 0.45 1.47 9.11
N MET A 105 0.00 1.47 10.36
CA MET A 105 0.76 1.97 11.51
C MET A 105 0.32 1.28 12.79
N ASP A 106 1.08 1.47 13.84
CA ASP A 106 0.77 0.95 15.16
C ASP A 106 0.05 2.01 16.00
N ALA A 107 -1.28 1.88 16.11
CA ALA A 107 -2.10 2.79 16.92
C ALA A 107 -2.49 2.17 18.27
N ALA A 108 -1.49 1.81 19.08
CA ALA A 108 -1.64 1.04 20.32
C ALA A 108 -2.57 1.69 21.36
N HIS A 109 -2.58 3.02 21.44
CA HIS A 109 -3.40 3.78 22.36
C HIS A 109 -3.76 5.17 21.81
N GLY A 110 -4.36 5.18 20.62
CA GLY A 110 -4.63 6.36 19.82
C GLY A 110 -3.58 6.58 18.74
N TYR A 111 -3.66 7.67 18.01
CA TYR A 111 -2.72 8.00 16.94
C TYR A 111 -1.44 8.66 17.51
N ALA A 112 -0.76 7.97 18.44
CA ALA A 112 0.27 8.52 19.30
C ALA A 112 1.62 8.79 18.61
N MET A 113 1.84 8.24 17.41
CA MET A 113 3.13 8.29 16.70
C MET A 113 3.40 9.65 16.06
N LEU A 114 2.40 10.49 15.90
CA LEU A 114 2.53 11.81 15.28
C LEU A 114 2.13 12.94 16.23
N THR A 115 2.82 14.06 16.11
CA THR A 115 2.57 15.24 16.95
C THR A 115 1.18 15.83 16.74
N GLY A 116 0.53 16.24 17.82
CA GLY A 116 -0.77 16.91 17.78
C GLY A 116 -1.97 15.96 17.62
N ARG A 117 -1.76 14.66 17.71
CA ARG A 117 -2.82 13.64 17.67
C ARG A 117 -3.27 13.26 19.08
N THR A 118 -4.45 12.64 19.17
CA THR A 118 -5.01 12.22 20.45
C THR A 118 -4.32 10.96 20.96
N ILE A 119 -3.83 11.03 22.20
CA ILE A 119 -3.27 9.89 22.92
C ILE A 119 -4.27 9.47 24.00
N PHE A 120 -4.58 8.17 24.03
CA PHE A 120 -5.42 7.53 25.04
C PHE A 120 -4.57 6.70 26.01
N PRO A 121 -5.11 6.31 27.17
CA PRO A 121 -4.49 5.30 28.01
C PRO A 121 -4.28 3.99 27.25
N THR A 122 -3.36 3.15 27.72
CA THR A 122 -3.14 1.83 27.12
C THR A 122 -4.43 0.98 27.18
N SER A 123 -4.55 0.01 26.26
CA SER A 123 -5.73 -0.85 26.17
C SER A 123 -6.04 -1.56 27.51
N ILE A 124 -5.01 -1.99 28.26
CA ILE A 124 -5.18 -2.60 29.59
C ILE A 124 -5.77 -1.60 30.58
N SER A 125 -5.27 -0.35 30.59
CA SER A 125 -5.80 0.70 31.46
C SER A 125 -7.24 1.07 31.11
N MET A 126 -7.58 1.12 29.83
CA MET A 126 -8.96 1.34 29.39
C MET A 126 -9.87 0.19 29.78
N ALA A 127 -9.41 -1.04 29.62
CA ALA A 127 -10.16 -2.24 30.03
C ALA A 127 -10.44 -2.26 31.54
N ALA A 128 -9.50 -1.80 32.37
CA ALA A 128 -9.66 -1.71 33.84
C ALA A 128 -10.75 -0.74 34.28
N THR A 129 -11.25 0.13 33.41
CA THR A 129 -12.42 0.97 33.70
C THR A 129 -13.75 0.19 33.74
N PHE A 130 -13.80 -1.00 33.16
CA PHE A 130 -15.01 -1.78 32.91
C PHE A 130 -16.12 -1.02 32.20
N ASN A 131 -15.77 0.06 31.49
CA ASN A 131 -16.70 0.93 30.78
C ASN A 131 -16.60 0.69 29.26
N ARG A 132 -17.44 -0.18 28.74
CA ARG A 132 -17.45 -0.55 27.30
C ARG A 132 -17.73 0.64 26.39
N GLU A 133 -18.62 1.54 26.81
CA GLU A 133 -18.97 2.72 26.03
C GLU A 133 -17.76 3.67 25.90
N LEU A 134 -17.00 3.86 26.97
CA LEU A 134 -15.78 4.65 26.94
C LEU A 134 -14.76 4.06 25.98
N ILE A 135 -14.55 2.73 26.03
CA ILE A 135 -13.62 2.04 25.12
C ILE A 135 -14.06 2.22 23.66
N TYR A 136 -15.35 2.02 23.38
CA TYR A 136 -15.86 2.21 22.02
C TYR A 136 -15.63 3.65 21.51
N ARG A 137 -15.91 4.65 22.30
CA ARG A 137 -15.74 6.06 21.93
C ARG A 137 -14.27 6.43 21.68
N THR A 138 -13.37 5.97 22.53
CA THR A 138 -11.91 6.27 22.39
C THR A 138 -11.32 5.58 21.16
N THR A 139 -11.66 4.30 20.93
CA THR A 139 -11.21 3.57 19.73
C THR A 139 -11.81 4.14 18.45
N SER A 140 -13.09 4.52 18.46
CA SER A 140 -13.71 5.18 17.31
C SER A 140 -13.03 6.48 16.97
N LYS A 141 -12.68 7.29 18.00
CA LYS A 141 -11.95 8.55 17.78
C LYS A 141 -10.56 8.33 17.21
N ALA A 142 -9.83 7.35 17.71
CA ALA A 142 -8.54 6.97 17.15
C ALA A 142 -8.68 6.53 15.68
N GLY A 143 -9.68 5.71 15.36
CA GLY A 143 -9.97 5.27 13.99
C GLY A 143 -10.32 6.41 13.04
N GLU A 144 -11.09 7.40 13.49
CA GLU A 144 -11.39 8.62 12.71
C GLU A 144 -10.11 9.40 12.39
N GLU A 145 -9.24 9.63 13.38
CA GLU A 145 -7.99 10.36 13.19
C GLU A 145 -7.04 9.64 12.23
N ILE A 146 -6.86 8.34 12.41
CA ILE A 146 -6.04 7.48 11.55
C ILE A 146 -6.57 7.52 10.11
N ARG A 147 -7.87 7.27 9.94
CA ARG A 147 -8.50 7.24 8.62
C ARG A 147 -8.42 8.59 7.89
N SER A 148 -8.63 9.70 8.59
CA SER A 148 -8.53 11.04 8.02
C SER A 148 -7.11 11.42 7.62
N SER A 149 -6.11 10.74 8.17
CA SER A 149 -4.68 10.92 7.85
C SER A 149 -4.20 10.08 6.66
N GLY A 150 -5.07 9.27 6.04
CA GLY A 150 -4.69 8.44 4.89
C GLY A 150 -4.13 7.06 5.27
N ILE A 151 -4.22 6.68 6.54
CA ILE A 151 -3.82 5.36 7.03
C ILE A 151 -5.02 4.41 6.92
N HIS A 152 -4.77 3.17 6.52
CA HIS A 152 -5.79 2.17 6.23
C HIS A 152 -5.86 1.05 7.26
N LEU A 153 -4.74 0.78 7.94
CA LEU A 153 -4.55 -0.39 8.77
C LEU A 153 -3.84 -0.02 10.07
N SER A 154 -4.32 -0.54 11.20
CA SER A 154 -3.57 -0.56 12.46
C SER A 154 -3.29 -2.01 12.84
N LEU A 155 -2.05 -2.32 13.20
CA LEU A 155 -1.58 -3.69 13.38
C LEU A 155 -1.58 -4.16 14.84
N ILE A 156 -1.80 -3.28 15.81
CA ILE A 156 -1.69 -3.60 17.24
C ILE A 156 -3.01 -4.08 17.87
N HIS A 157 -4.13 -4.00 17.17
CA HIS A 157 -5.46 -4.31 17.71
C HIS A 157 -6.04 -5.61 17.14
N ILE A 158 -5.17 -6.56 16.83
CA ILE A 158 -5.56 -7.91 16.41
C ILE A 158 -5.76 -8.79 17.65
#